data_2f9ffc6a5768ba52ee1866cac1763967
#
_entry.id   2f9ffc6a5768ba52ee1866cac1763967
#
_cell.length_a   1.000
_cell.length_b   1.000
_cell.length_c   1.000
_cell.angle_alpha   90.00
_cell.angle_beta   90.00
_cell.angle_gamma   90.00
#
_symmetry.space_group_name_H-M   'P 1'
#
loop_
_entity.id
_entity.type
_entity.pdbx_description
1 polymer ?
#
loop_
_entity_poly.entity_id
_entity_poly.type
_entity_poly.pdbx_seq_one_letter_code
_entity_poly.pdbx_strand_id
1 'polypeptide(L)'
;MAWIYIIMAGLLEIVWVIGLKHSYGFTKIIPSIFTVVIIIFSFFLLSKALHSIPLGTGYAIFTGLGTVGTVVIGMLFWGETIDPLKVFFMALMILGIIGIKVNPGEPKQ
;
A
#
# COMPACT_ATOMS: atom_id res chain seq x y z
N MET A 1 -3.20 -13.03 -12.80
CA MET A 1 -3.32 -11.58 -12.86
C MET A 1 -3.64 -10.96 -11.52
N ALA A 2 -3.96 -11.79 -10.54
CA ALA A 2 -4.26 -11.25 -9.21
C ALA A 2 -3.10 -10.45 -8.62
N TRP A 3 -1.88 -10.86 -8.86
CA TRP A 3 -0.72 -10.14 -8.35
C TRP A 3 -0.58 -8.75 -8.96
N ILE A 4 -0.99 -8.59 -10.22
CA ILE A 4 -1.00 -7.28 -10.85
C ILE A 4 -2.00 -6.37 -10.14
N TYR A 5 -3.18 -6.89 -9.83
CA TYR A 5 -4.19 -6.10 -9.12
C TYR A 5 -3.70 -5.67 -7.75
N ILE A 6 -3.01 -6.58 -7.02
CA ILE A 6 -2.60 -6.23 -5.67
C ILE A 6 -1.45 -5.21 -5.69
N ILE A 7 -0.55 -5.32 -6.66
CA ILE A 7 0.53 -4.35 -6.79
C ILE A 7 -0.03 -2.99 -7.17
N MET A 8 -0.98 -2.95 -8.10
CA MET A 8 -1.60 -1.69 -8.47
C MET A 8 -2.37 -1.08 -7.30
N ALA A 9 -3.06 -1.90 -6.53
CA ALA A 9 -3.76 -1.40 -5.36
C ALA A 9 -2.79 -0.81 -4.34
N GLY A 10 -1.66 -1.46 -4.13
CA GLY A 10 -0.65 -0.96 -3.21
C GLY A 10 -0.04 0.36 -3.67
N LEU A 11 0.19 0.49 -4.97
CA LEU A 11 0.68 1.75 -5.53
C LEU A 11 -0.36 2.85 -5.38
N LEU A 12 -1.63 2.53 -5.56
CA LEU A 12 -2.69 3.51 -5.36
C LEU A 12 -2.80 3.91 -3.89
N GLU A 13 -2.47 3.01 -2.99
CA GLU A 13 -2.44 3.37 -1.57
C GLU A 13 -1.46 4.51 -1.32
N ILE A 14 -0.31 4.47 -1.97
CA ILE A 14 0.66 5.56 -1.84
C ILE A 14 0.03 6.86 -2.30
N VAL A 15 -0.69 6.83 -3.41
CA VAL A 15 -1.33 8.02 -3.95
C VAL A 15 -2.38 8.58 -3.02
N TRP A 16 -3.29 7.72 -2.50
CA TRP A 16 -4.36 8.25 -1.67
C TRP A 16 -3.87 8.64 -0.28
N VAL A 17 -2.78 8.06 0.21
CA VAL A 17 -2.20 8.51 1.47
C VAL A 17 -1.65 9.94 1.31
N ILE A 18 -1.01 10.21 0.18
CA ILE A 18 -0.54 11.56 -0.12
C ILE A 18 -1.72 12.52 -0.23
N GLY A 19 -2.78 12.10 -0.90
CA GLY A 19 -3.98 12.91 -0.99
C GLY A 19 -4.59 13.18 0.37
N LEU A 20 -4.58 12.18 1.23
CA LEU A 20 -5.09 12.33 2.58
C LEU A 20 -4.31 13.38 3.35
N LYS A 21 -2.98 13.37 3.20
CA LYS A 21 -2.13 14.38 3.83
C LYS A 21 -2.49 15.78 3.35
N HIS A 22 -2.74 15.94 2.06
CA HIS A 22 -3.05 17.24 1.48
C HIS A 22 -4.49 17.69 1.75
N SER A 23 -5.35 16.78 2.20
CA SER A 23 -6.74 17.13 2.49
C SER A 23 -6.91 17.83 3.82
N TYR A 24 -5.89 17.83 4.66
CA TYR A 24 -5.94 18.43 6.00
C TYR A 24 -7.18 17.99 6.77
N GLY A 25 -7.34 16.67 6.90
CA GLY A 25 -8.47 16.12 7.62
C GLY A 25 -9.78 16.23 6.86
N PHE A 26 -9.71 16.21 5.53
CA PHE A 26 -10.86 16.34 4.63
C PHE A 26 -11.50 17.72 4.69
N THR A 27 -10.71 18.74 5.02
CA THR A 27 -11.19 20.11 5.00
C THR A 27 -11.00 20.77 3.63
N LYS A 28 -10.06 20.26 2.83
CA LYS A 28 -9.84 20.75 1.47
C LYS A 28 -10.65 19.92 0.51
N ILE A 29 -11.55 20.55 -0.23
CA ILE A 29 -12.53 19.83 -1.05
C ILE A 29 -11.88 19.03 -2.17
N ILE A 30 -11.00 19.65 -2.94
CA ILE A 30 -10.43 18.98 -4.11
C ILE A 30 -9.55 17.79 -3.71
N PRO A 31 -8.57 17.93 -2.80
CA PRO A 31 -7.81 16.76 -2.36
C PRO A 31 -8.69 15.70 -1.69
N SER A 32 -9.73 16.10 -1.00
CA SER A 32 -10.62 15.15 -0.33
C SER A 32 -11.37 14.30 -1.34
N ILE A 33 -11.92 14.90 -2.38
CA ILE A 33 -12.63 14.18 -3.43
C ILE A 33 -11.68 13.23 -4.14
N PHE A 34 -10.49 13.73 -4.52
CA PHE A 34 -9.49 12.92 -5.17
C PHE A 34 -9.14 11.69 -4.32
N THR A 35 -8.91 11.93 -3.02
CA THR A 35 -8.54 10.87 -2.10
C THR A 35 -9.61 9.79 -2.03
N VAL A 36 -10.87 10.20 -1.88
CA VAL A 36 -11.98 9.25 -1.77
C VAL A 36 -12.11 8.42 -3.04
N VAL A 37 -12.00 9.04 -4.20
CA VAL A 37 -12.09 8.31 -5.46
C VAL A 37 -10.97 7.29 -5.57
N ILE A 38 -9.75 7.66 -5.22
CA ILE A 38 -8.62 6.76 -5.31
C ILE A 38 -8.75 5.61 -4.30
N ILE A 39 -9.25 5.90 -3.09
CA ILE A 39 -9.48 4.86 -2.09
C ILE A 39 -10.46 3.82 -2.64
N ILE A 40 -11.56 4.26 -3.22
CA ILE A 40 -12.56 3.35 -3.75
C ILE A 40 -11.95 2.47 -4.85
N PHE A 41 -11.20 3.07 -5.75
CA PHE A 41 -10.57 2.33 -6.84
C PHE A 41 -9.52 1.35 -6.31
N SER A 42 -8.73 1.78 -5.32
CA SER A 42 -7.72 0.94 -4.71
C SER A 42 -8.33 -0.31 -4.08
N PHE A 43 -9.39 -0.14 -3.31
CA PHE A 43 -10.03 -1.27 -2.67
C PHE A 43 -10.79 -2.15 -3.66
N PHE A 44 -11.27 -1.57 -4.76
CA PHE A 44 -11.85 -2.35 -5.83
C PHE A 44 -10.82 -3.32 -6.41
N LEU A 45 -9.61 -2.82 -6.69
CA LEU A 45 -8.55 -3.68 -7.21
C LEU A 45 -8.12 -4.73 -6.19
N LEU A 46 -8.03 -4.33 -4.92
CA LEU A 46 -7.71 -5.27 -3.86
C LEU A 46 -8.75 -6.38 -3.79
N SER A 47 -10.02 -6.03 -3.87
CA SER A 47 -11.10 -7.00 -3.85
C SER A 47 -10.95 -8.01 -4.98
N LYS A 48 -10.61 -7.54 -6.17
CA LYS A 48 -10.41 -8.44 -7.31
C LYS A 48 -9.24 -9.38 -7.06
N ALA A 49 -8.16 -8.87 -6.48
CA ALA A 49 -7.00 -9.70 -6.18
C ALA A 49 -7.35 -10.81 -5.17
N LEU A 50 -8.20 -10.50 -4.22
CA LEU A 50 -8.52 -11.44 -3.15
C LEU A 50 -9.40 -12.58 -3.61
N HIS A 51 -9.89 -12.55 -4.85
CA HIS A 51 -10.57 -13.72 -5.41
C HIS A 51 -9.61 -14.88 -5.65
N SER A 52 -8.32 -14.58 -5.85
CA SER A 52 -7.33 -15.60 -6.17
C SER A 52 -6.22 -15.72 -5.14
N ILE A 53 -6.07 -14.70 -4.30
CA ILE A 53 -5.02 -14.67 -3.30
C ILE A 53 -5.67 -14.75 -1.91
N PRO A 54 -5.15 -15.55 -0.98
CA PRO A 54 -5.72 -15.62 0.37
C PRO A 54 -5.79 -14.23 1.00
N LEU A 55 -6.83 -14.00 1.78
CA LEU A 55 -7.10 -12.70 2.36
C LEU A 55 -5.92 -12.13 3.13
N GLY A 56 -5.35 -12.92 4.04
CA GLY A 56 -4.24 -12.45 4.85
C GLY A 56 -3.01 -12.13 4.02
N THR A 57 -2.71 -13.00 3.06
CA THR A 57 -1.56 -12.81 2.18
C THR A 57 -1.72 -11.55 1.33
N GLY A 58 -2.89 -11.42 0.72
CA GLY A 58 -3.14 -10.27 -0.16
C GLY A 58 -3.12 -8.97 0.61
N TYR A 59 -3.77 -8.93 1.76
CA TYR A 59 -3.83 -7.71 2.55
C TYR A 59 -2.46 -7.32 3.09
N ALA A 60 -1.65 -8.32 3.51
CA ALA A 60 -0.31 -8.04 4.00
C ALA A 60 0.55 -7.41 2.92
N ILE A 61 0.48 -7.92 1.69
CA ILE A 61 1.25 -7.37 0.58
C ILE A 61 0.76 -5.98 0.22
N PHE A 62 -0.55 -5.80 0.14
CA PHE A 62 -1.16 -4.51 -0.16
C PHE A 62 -0.70 -3.45 0.85
N THR A 63 -0.85 -3.74 2.14
CA THR A 63 -0.51 -2.79 3.18
C THR A 63 0.99 -2.57 3.27
N GLY A 64 1.78 -3.64 3.17
CA GLY A 64 3.22 -3.51 3.25
C GLY A 64 3.80 -2.70 2.10
N LEU A 65 3.33 -2.97 0.89
CA LEU A 65 3.79 -2.25 -0.29
C LEU A 65 3.44 -0.77 -0.19
N GLY A 66 2.22 -0.47 0.21
CA GLY A 66 1.79 0.91 0.36
C GLY A 66 2.56 1.64 1.46
N THR A 67 2.80 0.95 2.58
CA THR A 67 3.52 1.55 3.69
C THR A 67 4.97 1.85 3.31
N VAL A 68 5.66 0.89 2.70
CA VAL A 68 7.05 1.09 2.29
C VAL A 68 7.13 2.23 1.28
N GLY A 69 6.24 2.24 0.30
CA GLY A 69 6.24 3.29 -0.71
C GLY A 69 5.98 4.66 -0.12
N THR A 70 5.03 4.75 0.81
CA THR A 70 4.70 6.01 1.45
C THR A 70 5.88 6.54 2.27
N VAL A 71 6.55 5.66 3.01
CA VAL A 71 7.71 6.07 3.80
C VAL A 71 8.84 6.55 2.90
N VAL A 72 9.11 5.83 1.80
CA VAL A 72 10.17 6.23 0.87
C VAL A 72 9.86 7.60 0.27
N ILE A 73 8.63 7.81 -0.16
CA ILE A 73 8.25 9.09 -0.73
C ILE A 73 8.33 10.20 0.31
N GLY A 74 7.93 9.91 1.55
CA GLY A 74 8.05 10.88 2.63
C GLY A 74 9.49 11.32 2.85
N MET A 75 10.41 10.37 2.81
CA MET A 75 11.82 10.69 2.98
C MET A 75 12.37 11.51 1.81
N LEU A 76 11.92 11.20 0.59
CA LEU A 76 12.44 11.87 -0.59
C LEU A 76 11.83 13.25 -0.82
N PHE A 77 10.54 13.40 -0.58
CA PHE A 77 9.84 14.61 -0.97
C PHE A 77 9.37 15.48 0.19
N TRP A 78 9.22 14.93 1.36
CA TRP A 78 8.76 15.70 2.51
C TRP A 78 9.80 15.85 3.61
N GLY A 79 11.03 15.44 3.31
CA GLY A 79 12.12 15.65 4.23
C GLY A 79 12.01 14.88 5.54
N GLU A 80 11.32 13.76 5.52
CA GLU A 80 11.25 12.93 6.72
C GLU A 80 12.63 12.39 7.05
N THR A 81 12.88 12.26 8.35
CA THR A 81 14.18 11.81 8.82
C THR A 81 14.49 10.39 8.36
N ILE A 82 15.69 10.19 7.84
CA ILE A 82 16.17 8.86 7.52
C ILE A 82 16.78 8.27 8.78
N ASP A 83 16.05 7.38 9.42
CA ASP A 83 16.44 6.78 10.68
C ASP A 83 16.92 5.36 10.40
N PRO A 84 18.12 4.95 10.87
CA PRO A 84 18.57 3.58 10.65
C PRO A 84 17.59 2.51 11.10
N LEU A 85 16.90 2.76 12.21
CA LEU A 85 15.91 1.82 12.71
C LEU A 85 14.72 1.71 11.75
N LYS A 86 14.27 2.83 11.21
CA LYS A 86 13.20 2.85 10.22
C LYS A 86 13.61 2.07 8.97
N VAL A 87 14.82 2.28 8.49
CA VAL A 87 15.33 1.57 7.33
C VAL A 87 15.39 0.07 7.60
N PHE A 88 15.83 -0.30 8.79
CA PHE A 88 15.91 -1.71 9.17
C PHE A 88 14.55 -2.38 9.11
N PHE A 89 13.54 -1.76 9.71
CA PHE A 89 12.20 -2.35 9.71
C PHE A 89 11.57 -2.36 8.33
N MET A 90 11.87 -1.34 7.50
CA MET A 90 11.42 -1.36 6.11
C MET A 90 12.02 -2.52 5.34
N ALA A 91 13.31 -2.79 5.56
CA ALA A 91 13.97 -3.92 4.93
C ALA A 91 13.31 -5.23 5.36
N LEU A 92 12.95 -5.36 6.64
CA LEU A 92 12.25 -6.55 7.11
C LEU A 92 10.89 -6.68 6.43
N MET A 93 10.17 -5.59 6.25
CA MET A 93 8.89 -5.62 5.55
C MET A 93 9.05 -6.08 4.11
N ILE A 94 10.05 -5.57 3.42
CA ILE A 94 10.29 -5.95 2.03
C ILE A 94 10.64 -7.43 1.95
N LEU A 95 11.50 -7.91 2.84
CA LEU A 95 11.83 -9.32 2.87
C LEU A 95 10.61 -10.18 3.17
N GLY A 96 9.74 -9.71 4.06
CA GLY A 96 8.51 -10.42 4.35
C GLY A 96 7.58 -10.49 3.16
N ILE A 97 7.46 -9.39 2.42
CA ILE A 97 6.62 -9.35 1.23
C ILE A 97 7.15 -10.32 0.18
N ILE A 98 8.46 -10.33 -0.04
CA ILE A 98 9.07 -11.25 -0.98
C ILE A 98 8.83 -12.69 -0.54
N GLY A 99 9.00 -12.97 0.75
CA GLY A 99 8.77 -14.31 1.28
C GLY A 99 7.35 -14.77 1.09
N ILE A 100 6.38 -13.88 1.31
CA ILE A 100 4.97 -14.22 1.10
C ILE A 100 4.69 -14.49 -0.36
N LYS A 101 5.25 -13.69 -1.25
CA LYS A 101 5.02 -13.88 -2.67
C LYS A 101 5.61 -15.18 -3.18
N VAL A 102 6.81 -15.53 -2.69
CA VAL A 102 7.48 -16.77 -3.10
C VAL A 102 6.79 -18.00 -2.50
N ASN A 103 6.24 -17.85 -1.31
CA ASN A 103 5.65 -18.95 -0.58
C ASN A 103 4.29 -18.52 -0.01
N PRO A 104 3.29 -18.37 -0.88
CA PRO A 104 2.03 -17.73 -0.51
C PRO A 104 1.12 -18.55 0.39
N GLY A 105 1.48 -19.78 0.69
CA GLY A 105 0.65 -20.60 1.52
C GLY A 105 -0.46 -21.29 0.75
N GLU A 106 -1.42 -21.82 1.48
CA GLU A 106 -2.51 -22.58 0.89
C GLU A 106 -3.56 -21.66 0.31
N PRO A 107 -3.86 -21.78 -0.98
CA PRO A 107 -4.85 -20.90 -1.61
C PRO A 107 -6.26 -21.45 -1.53
N LYS A 108 -6.63 -22.03 -0.46
CA LYS A 108 -7.91 -22.69 -0.42
C LYS A 108 -8.97 -21.89 0.29
N GLN A 109 -9.17 -20.74 -0.01
CA GLN A 109 -10.23 -19.98 0.64
C GLN A 109 -11.54 -19.99 -0.13
#